data_550d4c3fbde149f4ab96971cf0d548b5
#
_entry.id   550d4c3fbde149f4ab96971cf0d548b5
#
_cell.length_a   1.000
_cell.length_b   1.000
_cell.length_c   1.000
_cell.angle_alpha   90.00
_cell.angle_beta   90.00
_cell.angle_gamma   90.00
#
_symmetry.space_group_name_H-M   'P 1'
#
loop_
_entity.id
_entity.type
_entity.pdbx_description
1 polymer ?
#
loop_
_entity_poly.entity_id
_entity_poly.type
_entity_poly.pdbx_seq_one_letter_code
_entity_poly.pdbx_strand_id
1 'polypeptide(L)'
;REGTVLCALLVGKVMKPMKPSHFMNRVLLFVLLLVVGKGALSQERIDTLYYSRSGMTVRNPVFADYYRLALYPADAAGLKMFKDFYISGELRREGRFQTIDTLDDRRTVFDGDVVSYFKNGRMSEKSYYSEGLLEGEYRQYDENGTLKTRASYAGGELSGMYEAYNGDGSCRMVEYRAGLPIHDYYLLADGSG
;
A
#
# COMPACT_ATOMS: atom_id res chain seq x y z
N ARG A 1 -15.61 -30.36 14.18
CA ARG A 1 -16.37 -29.25 13.51
C ARG A 1 -16.78 -28.24 14.57
N GLU A 2 -15.94 -27.33 14.89
CA GLU A 2 -16.23 -26.04 15.57
C GLU A 2 -14.90 -25.33 15.71
N GLY A 3 -14.57 -24.46 14.79
CA GLY A 3 -13.28 -23.76 14.82
C GLY A 3 -13.14 -22.61 13.81
N THR A 4 -14.22 -22.18 13.16
CA THR A 4 -14.07 -21.27 12.02
C THR A 4 -14.88 -19.95 12.15
N VAL A 5 -15.31 -19.55 13.33
CA VAL A 5 -16.20 -18.37 13.47
C VAL A 5 -15.61 -17.23 14.31
N LEU A 6 -14.41 -17.36 14.88
CA LEU A 6 -13.89 -16.31 15.80
C LEU A 6 -13.02 -15.24 15.16
N CYS A 7 -12.67 -15.33 13.89
CA CYS A 7 -11.75 -14.36 13.24
C CYS A 7 -12.46 -13.16 12.57
N ALA A 8 -13.77 -13.19 12.43
CA ALA A 8 -14.50 -12.17 11.66
C ALA A 8 -15.03 -10.98 12.48
N LEU A 9 -14.92 -10.99 13.80
CA LEU A 9 -15.59 -10.01 14.68
C LEU A 9 -14.70 -8.89 15.23
N LEU A 10 -13.40 -8.89 14.94
CA LEU A 10 -12.45 -7.89 15.48
C LEU A 10 -12.05 -6.78 14.50
N VAL A 11 -12.52 -6.80 13.26
CA VAL A 11 -12.16 -5.79 12.22
C VAL A 11 -13.14 -4.61 12.15
N GLY A 12 -14.22 -4.63 12.92
CA GLY A 12 -15.34 -3.68 12.77
C GLY A 12 -15.37 -2.47 13.73
N LYS A 13 -14.34 -2.24 14.56
CA LYS A 13 -14.37 -1.07 15.45
C LYS A 13 -13.25 -0.08 15.09
N VAL A 14 -13.55 0.81 14.16
CA VAL A 14 -12.75 2.03 13.90
C VAL A 14 -12.77 2.87 15.18
N MET A 15 -11.68 2.89 15.91
CA MET A 15 -11.50 3.80 17.04
C MET A 15 -11.20 5.20 16.49
N LYS A 16 -12.06 6.18 16.82
CA LYS A 16 -11.83 7.60 16.57
C LYS A 16 -10.48 8.03 17.19
N PRO A 17 -9.72 8.91 16.51
CA PRO A 17 -8.45 9.41 17.04
C PRO A 17 -8.68 10.22 18.31
N MET A 18 -8.09 9.78 19.40
CA MET A 18 -8.05 10.53 20.68
C MET A 18 -6.89 11.51 20.65
N LYS A 19 -7.14 12.72 21.20
CA LYS A 19 -6.12 13.79 21.38
C LYS A 19 -4.86 13.26 22.11
N PRO A 20 -3.66 13.74 21.77
CA PRO A 20 -2.39 13.12 22.16
C PRO A 20 -2.05 13.11 23.67
N SER A 21 -2.82 13.75 24.54
CA SER A 21 -2.54 13.82 25.98
C SER A 21 -2.97 12.60 26.81
N HIS A 22 -3.72 11.64 26.24
CA HIS A 22 -4.23 10.47 26.99
C HIS A 22 -3.74 9.11 26.44
N PHE A 23 -2.89 9.11 25.42
CA PHE A 23 -2.50 7.88 24.74
C PHE A 23 -1.37 7.10 25.45
N MET A 24 -0.62 7.74 26.32
CA MET A 24 0.60 7.14 26.90
C MET A 24 0.35 6.17 28.06
N ASN A 25 -0.85 6.10 28.62
CA ASN A 25 -1.10 5.32 29.85
C ASN A 25 -2.00 4.10 29.71
N ARG A 26 -2.43 3.71 28.50
CA ARG A 26 -3.33 2.55 28.30
C ARG A 26 -2.76 1.41 27.46
N VAL A 27 -1.54 1.54 26.93
CA VAL A 27 -0.89 0.44 26.17
C VAL A 27 -0.18 -0.57 27.07
N LEU A 28 -0.12 -0.33 28.38
CA LEU A 28 0.66 -1.17 29.33
C LEU A 28 -0.16 -2.26 30.04
N LEU A 29 -1.40 -2.55 29.67
CA LEU A 29 -2.24 -3.48 30.47
C LEU A 29 -2.81 -4.69 29.74
N PHE A 30 -2.19 -5.16 28.64
CA PHE A 30 -2.58 -6.44 28.04
C PHE A 30 -1.39 -7.36 27.72
N VAL A 31 -0.40 -7.38 28.61
CA VAL A 31 0.63 -8.42 28.59
C VAL A 31 0.73 -9.00 30.00
N LEU A 32 -0.21 -9.87 30.34
CA LEU A 32 0.02 -10.92 31.35
C LEU A 32 -1.15 -11.94 31.33
N LEU A 33 -0.92 -13.09 30.81
CA LEU A 33 -1.34 -14.46 31.15
C LEU A 33 -1.31 -15.31 29.90
N LEU A 34 -0.40 -16.23 29.75
CA LEU A 34 -0.38 -17.60 30.20
C LEU A 34 0.90 -18.26 29.69
N VAL A 35 1.79 -18.54 30.60
CA VAL A 35 2.81 -19.56 30.39
C VAL A 35 2.17 -20.91 30.77
N VAL A 36 2.00 -21.83 29.81
CA VAL A 36 2.20 -23.28 29.96
C VAL A 36 2.11 -23.92 28.57
N GLY A 37 3.16 -24.65 28.18
CA GLY A 37 3.17 -25.52 27.01
C GLY A 37 4.35 -25.21 26.07
N LYS A 38 5.34 -26.10 26.04
CA LYS A 38 6.50 -26.05 25.14
C LYS A 38 6.06 -26.24 23.67
N GLY A 39 5.72 -25.15 23.05
CA GLY A 39 5.64 -24.90 21.63
C GLY A 39 5.76 -23.40 21.53
N ALA A 40 6.79 -22.87 20.90
CA ALA A 40 6.86 -21.47 20.59
C ALA A 40 5.68 -21.17 19.63
N LEU A 41 4.55 -20.73 20.22
CA LEU A 41 3.45 -20.17 19.43
C LEU A 41 4.05 -18.91 18.80
N SER A 42 4.38 -19.00 17.53
CA SER A 42 4.71 -17.82 16.74
C SER A 42 3.51 -16.87 16.85
N GLN A 43 3.75 -15.68 17.36
CA GLN A 43 2.70 -14.68 17.57
C GLN A 43 2.70 -13.72 16.38
N GLU A 44 1.52 -13.35 15.91
CA GLU A 44 1.40 -12.25 14.96
C GLU A 44 2.06 -11.00 15.54
N ARG A 45 2.86 -10.30 14.71
CA ARG A 45 3.55 -9.08 15.07
C ARG A 45 3.06 -7.93 14.21
N ILE A 46 2.80 -6.80 14.83
CA ILE A 46 2.49 -5.55 14.15
C ILE A 46 3.52 -4.52 14.56
N ASP A 47 4.27 -4.02 13.59
CA ASP A 47 5.20 -2.91 13.77
C ASP A 47 4.58 -1.61 13.27
N THR A 48 4.78 -0.51 14.01
CA THR A 48 4.36 0.83 13.59
C THR A 48 5.58 1.65 13.23
N LEU A 49 5.62 2.16 12.00
CA LEU A 49 6.70 2.99 11.47
C LEU A 49 6.13 4.34 11.03
N TYR A 50 6.78 5.43 11.40
CA TYR A 50 6.38 6.78 11.03
C TYR A 50 7.33 7.33 9.98
N TYR A 51 6.79 7.95 8.94
CA TYR A 51 7.55 8.43 7.78
C TYR A 51 7.28 9.90 7.48
N SER A 52 8.34 10.61 7.10
CA SER A 52 8.24 11.94 6.49
C SER A 52 7.70 11.84 5.06
N ARG A 53 7.38 12.97 4.45
CA ARG A 53 6.96 13.06 3.04
C ARG A 53 7.99 12.45 2.07
N SER A 54 9.28 12.51 2.41
CA SER A 54 10.36 11.93 1.59
C SER A 54 10.49 10.41 1.76
N GLY A 55 9.71 9.76 2.62
CA GLY A 55 9.79 8.33 2.89
C GLY A 55 10.82 7.91 3.93
N MET A 56 11.53 8.87 4.53
CA MET A 56 12.47 8.58 5.62
C MET A 56 11.72 8.39 6.95
N THR A 57 12.13 7.42 7.75
CA THR A 57 11.55 7.22 9.07
C THR A 57 11.84 8.39 10.00
N VAL A 58 10.86 8.72 10.82
CA VAL A 58 10.96 9.73 11.86
C VAL A 58 10.64 9.13 13.23
N ARG A 59 11.45 9.45 14.24
CA ARG A 59 11.24 8.93 15.58
C ARG A 59 10.08 9.60 16.31
N ASN A 60 9.84 10.88 16.02
CA ASN A 60 8.76 11.64 16.64
C ASN A 60 7.57 11.72 15.64
N PRO A 61 6.39 11.15 15.96
CA PRO A 61 5.21 11.16 15.11
C PRO A 61 4.74 12.55 14.69
N VAL A 62 5.09 13.59 15.45
CA VAL A 62 4.74 15.00 15.13
C VAL A 62 5.34 15.44 13.79
N PHE A 63 6.47 14.87 13.39
CA PHE A 63 7.16 15.16 12.13
C PHE A 63 6.81 14.20 10.99
N ALA A 64 5.84 13.30 11.21
CA ALA A 64 5.43 12.34 10.21
C ALA A 64 4.36 12.92 9.28
N ASP A 65 4.42 12.55 8.02
CA ASP A 65 3.36 12.78 7.03
C ASP A 65 2.39 11.58 6.94
N TYR A 66 2.90 10.37 7.25
CA TYR A 66 2.11 9.14 7.30
C TYR A 66 2.75 8.12 8.23
N TYR A 67 1.98 7.09 8.59
CA TYR A 67 2.50 5.95 9.34
C TYR A 67 2.10 4.63 8.68
N ARG A 68 2.92 3.61 8.89
CA ARG A 68 2.72 2.24 8.43
C ARG A 68 2.44 1.31 9.59
N LEU A 69 1.44 0.45 9.44
CA LEU A 69 1.29 -0.78 10.20
C LEU A 69 1.80 -1.94 9.33
N ALA A 70 2.90 -2.55 9.76
CA ALA A 70 3.47 -3.73 9.11
C ALA A 70 3.04 -4.98 9.89
N LEU A 71 2.30 -5.86 9.22
CA LEU A 71 1.72 -7.07 9.81
C LEU A 71 2.56 -8.26 9.39
N TYR A 72 3.08 -8.96 10.39
CA TYR A 72 3.85 -10.19 10.22
C TYR A 72 3.02 -11.36 10.75
N PRO A 73 2.68 -12.34 9.91
CA PRO A 73 1.88 -13.47 10.33
C PRO A 73 2.64 -14.34 11.34
N ALA A 74 1.89 -15.06 12.16
CA ALA A 74 2.46 -16.03 13.09
C ALA A 74 3.13 -17.20 12.37
N ASP A 75 2.58 -17.62 11.24
CA ASP A 75 3.17 -18.63 10.37
C ASP A 75 4.20 -18.00 9.42
N ALA A 76 5.39 -18.61 9.34
CA ALA A 76 6.46 -18.17 8.45
C ALA A 76 6.07 -18.22 6.95
N ALA A 77 5.11 -19.08 6.59
CA ALA A 77 4.54 -19.16 5.23
C ALA A 77 3.42 -18.16 4.99
N GLY A 78 2.97 -17.43 6.01
CA GLY A 78 1.91 -16.44 5.90
C GLY A 78 2.35 -15.18 5.16
N LEU A 79 1.38 -14.48 4.57
CA LEU A 79 1.62 -13.27 3.81
C LEU A 79 1.87 -12.08 4.73
N LYS A 80 2.98 -11.40 4.54
CA LYS A 80 3.28 -10.13 5.19
C LYS A 80 2.49 -9.02 4.49
N MET A 81 1.77 -8.23 5.27
CA MET A 81 0.91 -7.17 4.76
C MET A 81 1.25 -5.84 5.41
N PHE A 82 0.99 -4.74 4.72
CA PHE A 82 1.11 -3.41 5.30
C PHE A 82 -0.12 -2.56 5.00
N LYS A 83 -0.35 -1.59 5.88
CA LYS A 83 -1.28 -0.49 5.68
C LYS A 83 -0.62 0.81 6.09
N ASP A 84 -0.58 1.76 5.17
CA ASP A 84 -0.15 3.13 5.42
C ASP A 84 -1.36 4.01 5.66
N PHE A 85 -1.26 4.92 6.60
CA PHE A 85 -2.30 5.88 6.90
C PHE A 85 -1.73 7.29 6.86
N TYR A 86 -2.47 8.23 6.32
CA TYR A 86 -2.19 9.64 6.56
C TYR A 86 -2.22 9.92 8.06
N ILE A 87 -1.50 10.94 8.53
CA ILE A 87 -1.52 11.29 9.96
C ILE A 87 -2.93 11.67 10.43
N SER A 88 -3.78 12.13 9.54
CA SER A 88 -5.21 12.39 9.81
C SER A 88 -6.06 11.13 9.98
N GLY A 89 -5.52 9.93 9.65
CA GLY A 89 -6.14 8.63 9.93
C GLY A 89 -6.75 7.92 8.72
N GLU A 90 -6.84 8.56 7.55
CA GLU A 90 -7.36 7.93 6.34
C GLU A 90 -6.34 6.94 5.77
N LEU A 91 -6.84 5.84 5.19
CA LEU A 91 -5.99 4.87 4.49
C LEU A 91 -5.31 5.56 3.30
N ARG A 92 -3.99 5.43 3.23
CA ARG A 92 -3.15 5.99 2.18
C ARG A 92 -2.69 4.94 1.17
N ARG A 93 -2.30 3.76 1.66
CA ARG A 93 -1.79 2.67 0.81
C ARG A 93 -1.89 1.35 1.55
N GLU A 94 -2.15 0.27 0.85
CA GLU A 94 -2.10 -1.07 1.41
C GLU A 94 -1.57 -2.06 0.38
N GLY A 95 -1.06 -3.19 0.87
CA GLY A 95 -0.54 -4.26 0.00
C GLY A 95 0.27 -5.29 0.76
N ARG A 96 1.05 -6.05 -0.01
CA ARG A 96 1.95 -7.09 0.50
C ARG A 96 3.41 -6.64 0.36
N PHE A 97 4.28 -7.23 1.15
CA PHE A 97 5.72 -6.97 1.09
C PHE A 97 6.54 -8.23 1.39
N GLN A 98 7.74 -8.29 0.85
CA GLN A 98 8.76 -9.27 1.25
C GLN A 98 9.60 -8.73 2.41
N THR A 99 10.13 -7.50 2.25
CA THR A 99 10.95 -6.83 3.26
C THR A 99 10.59 -5.36 3.36
N ILE A 100 10.67 -4.82 4.59
CA ILE A 100 10.55 -3.39 4.87
C ILE A 100 11.91 -2.89 5.34
N ASP A 101 12.42 -1.85 4.69
CA ASP A 101 13.54 -1.07 5.22
C ASP A 101 13.00 -0.13 6.31
N THR A 102 13.51 -0.26 7.52
CA THR A 102 13.03 0.51 8.67
C THR A 102 13.54 1.95 8.69
N LEU A 103 14.38 2.34 7.74
CA LEU A 103 14.94 3.69 7.63
C LEU A 103 14.35 4.45 6.44
N ASP A 104 14.02 3.76 5.35
CA ASP A 104 13.59 4.37 4.09
C ASP A 104 12.50 3.54 3.41
N ASP A 105 11.27 4.06 3.37
CA ASP A 105 10.11 3.40 2.73
C ASP A 105 10.37 3.05 1.25
N ARG A 106 11.17 3.84 0.54
CA ARG A 106 11.49 3.63 -0.88
C ARG A 106 12.27 2.33 -1.14
N ARG A 107 12.84 1.73 -0.09
CA ARG A 107 13.54 0.44 -0.13
C ARG A 107 12.66 -0.73 0.29
N THR A 108 11.37 -0.49 0.54
CA THR A 108 10.42 -1.57 0.78
C THR A 108 10.29 -2.42 -0.47
N VAL A 109 10.52 -3.73 -0.34
CA VAL A 109 10.31 -4.70 -1.41
C VAL A 109 8.88 -5.17 -1.35
N PHE A 110 8.04 -4.64 -2.23
CA PHE A 110 6.65 -5.05 -2.36
C PHE A 110 6.53 -6.38 -3.12
N ASP A 111 5.43 -7.12 -2.88
CA ASP A 111 5.13 -8.38 -3.54
C ASP A 111 3.62 -8.60 -3.65
N GLY A 112 3.08 -8.59 -4.87
CA GLY A 112 1.65 -8.67 -5.16
C GLY A 112 0.98 -7.32 -5.32
N ASP A 113 -0.34 -7.29 -5.15
CA ASP A 113 -1.12 -6.06 -5.31
C ASP A 113 -0.75 -5.01 -4.27
N VAL A 114 -0.58 -3.77 -4.75
CA VAL A 114 -0.44 -2.55 -3.94
C VAL A 114 -1.46 -1.54 -4.44
N VAL A 115 -2.26 -1.00 -3.52
CA VAL A 115 -3.29 -0.01 -3.81
C VAL A 115 -3.04 1.24 -2.98
N SER A 116 -3.04 2.39 -3.63
CA SER A 116 -2.92 3.70 -2.98
C SER A 116 -4.24 4.47 -3.07
N TYR A 117 -4.47 5.35 -2.12
CA TYR A 117 -5.70 6.10 -1.99
C TYR A 117 -5.42 7.59 -1.75
N PHE A 118 -6.28 8.43 -2.26
CA PHE A 118 -6.38 9.84 -1.87
C PHE A 118 -6.99 9.97 -0.47
N LYS A 119 -6.85 11.14 0.15
CA LYS A 119 -7.48 11.43 1.45
C LYS A 119 -9.01 11.34 1.44
N ASN A 120 -9.64 11.51 0.28
CA ASN A 120 -11.09 11.33 0.12
C ASN A 120 -11.52 9.86 0.06
N GLY A 121 -10.58 8.91 0.21
CA GLY A 121 -10.80 7.47 0.19
C GLY A 121 -10.90 6.85 -1.21
N ARG A 122 -10.85 7.65 -2.28
CA ARG A 122 -10.84 7.12 -3.64
C ARG A 122 -9.47 6.56 -4.00
N MET A 123 -9.46 5.50 -4.79
CA MET A 123 -8.22 4.90 -5.32
C MET A 123 -7.46 5.94 -6.14
N SER A 124 -6.17 6.10 -5.86
CA SER A 124 -5.25 6.95 -6.63
C SER A 124 -4.37 6.13 -7.55
N GLU A 125 -4.03 4.88 -7.14
CA GLU A 125 -3.14 4.02 -7.90
C GLU A 125 -3.42 2.56 -7.58
N LYS A 126 -3.31 1.69 -8.60
CA LYS A 126 -3.25 0.25 -8.45
C LYS A 126 -2.06 -0.29 -9.25
N SER A 127 -1.23 -1.08 -8.59
CA SER A 127 -0.04 -1.69 -9.15
C SER A 127 0.12 -3.12 -8.64
N TYR A 128 0.87 -3.93 -9.39
CA TYR A 128 1.28 -5.26 -8.97
C TYR A 128 2.80 -5.34 -8.98
N TYR A 129 3.37 -5.98 -7.97
CA TYR A 129 4.81 -6.15 -7.81
C TYR A 129 5.17 -7.63 -7.73
N SER A 130 6.27 -8.00 -8.36
CA SER A 130 6.95 -9.26 -8.18
C SER A 130 8.40 -8.98 -7.78
N GLU A 131 8.81 -9.47 -6.61
CA GLU A 131 10.17 -9.28 -6.07
C GLU A 131 10.62 -7.79 -6.03
N GLY A 132 9.70 -6.89 -5.74
CA GLY A 132 9.96 -5.45 -5.67
C GLY A 132 9.93 -4.71 -7.00
N LEU A 133 9.75 -5.41 -8.12
CA LEU A 133 9.65 -4.82 -9.45
C LEU A 133 8.19 -4.74 -9.90
N LEU A 134 7.82 -3.63 -10.55
CA LEU A 134 6.51 -3.51 -11.18
C LEU A 134 6.34 -4.59 -12.24
N GLU A 135 5.19 -5.27 -12.20
CA GLU A 135 4.83 -6.36 -13.10
C GLU A 135 3.36 -6.27 -13.50
N GLY A 136 3.04 -6.50 -14.78
CA GLY A 136 1.67 -6.47 -15.27
C GLY A 136 1.08 -5.06 -15.35
N GLU A 137 -0.20 -4.92 -15.06
CA GLU A 137 -0.95 -3.69 -15.27
C GLU A 137 -0.76 -2.69 -14.12
N TYR A 138 -0.53 -1.44 -14.49
CA TYR A 138 -0.49 -0.26 -13.63
C TYR A 138 -1.64 0.69 -14.01
N ARG A 139 -2.34 1.25 -13.03
CA ARG A 139 -3.38 2.25 -13.23
C ARG A 139 -3.24 3.39 -12.24
N GLN A 140 -3.42 4.62 -12.72
CA GLN A 140 -3.44 5.83 -11.92
C GLN A 140 -4.73 6.62 -12.20
N TYR A 141 -5.29 7.20 -11.13
CA TYR A 141 -6.54 7.94 -11.17
C TYR A 141 -6.35 9.35 -10.59
N ASP A 142 -7.24 10.25 -10.93
CA ASP A 142 -7.35 11.54 -10.25
C ASP A 142 -8.28 11.46 -9.01
N GLU A 143 -8.38 12.56 -8.26
CA GLU A 143 -9.22 12.64 -7.05
C GLU A 143 -10.73 12.49 -7.33
N ASN A 144 -11.17 12.60 -8.58
CA ASN A 144 -12.54 12.36 -9.00
C ASN A 144 -12.79 10.88 -9.33
N GLY A 145 -11.73 10.07 -9.42
CA GLY A 145 -11.78 8.66 -9.79
C GLY A 145 -11.67 8.43 -11.31
N THR A 146 -11.32 9.48 -12.08
CA THR A 146 -11.10 9.37 -13.52
C THR A 146 -9.74 8.74 -13.79
N LEU A 147 -9.68 7.75 -14.68
CA LEU A 147 -8.43 7.13 -15.11
C LEU A 147 -7.55 8.16 -15.81
N LYS A 148 -6.31 8.33 -15.35
CA LYS A 148 -5.31 9.24 -15.91
C LYS A 148 -4.22 8.50 -16.67
N THR A 149 -3.84 7.32 -16.17
CA THR A 149 -2.77 6.54 -16.78
C THR A 149 -3.10 5.06 -16.68
N ARG A 150 -2.89 4.33 -17.75
CA ARG A 150 -2.81 2.88 -17.79
C ARG A 150 -1.49 2.49 -18.42
N ALA A 151 -0.76 1.54 -17.86
CA ALA A 151 0.51 1.07 -18.37
C ALA A 151 0.69 -0.41 -18.12
N SER A 152 1.56 -1.05 -18.87
CA SER A 152 2.00 -2.41 -18.63
C SER A 152 3.48 -2.43 -18.34
N TYR A 153 3.89 -3.25 -17.36
CA TYR A 153 5.27 -3.40 -16.92
C TYR A 153 5.70 -4.86 -16.99
N ALA A 154 6.97 -5.08 -17.26
CA ALA A 154 7.62 -6.37 -17.13
C ALA A 154 9.01 -6.14 -16.51
N GLY A 155 9.28 -6.78 -15.36
CA GLY A 155 10.57 -6.66 -14.67
C GLY A 155 10.92 -5.22 -14.25
N GLY A 156 9.93 -4.38 -13.96
CA GLY A 156 10.10 -2.96 -13.60
C GLY A 156 10.20 -1.99 -14.78
N GLU A 157 10.24 -2.48 -16.01
CA GLU A 157 10.30 -1.66 -17.21
C GLU A 157 8.96 -1.59 -17.94
N LEU A 158 8.66 -0.46 -18.59
CA LEU A 158 7.49 -0.34 -19.45
C LEU A 158 7.56 -1.37 -20.58
N SER A 159 6.51 -2.17 -20.72
CA SER A 159 6.40 -3.24 -21.73
C SER A 159 4.95 -3.40 -22.19
N GLY A 160 4.66 -3.08 -23.43
CA GLY A 160 3.30 -2.99 -23.97
C GLY A 160 2.79 -1.55 -24.01
N MET A 161 1.47 -1.37 -23.88
CA MET A 161 0.84 -0.06 -24.03
C MET A 161 0.97 0.79 -22.77
N TYR A 162 1.37 2.05 -22.97
CA TYR A 162 1.22 3.14 -22.04
C TYR A 162 0.17 4.10 -22.58
N GLU A 163 -0.81 4.45 -21.77
CA GLU A 163 -1.92 5.33 -22.13
C GLU A 163 -2.02 6.48 -21.12
N ALA A 164 -2.01 7.71 -21.61
CA ALA A 164 -2.20 8.91 -20.80
C ALA A 164 -3.46 9.63 -21.26
N TYR A 165 -4.47 9.69 -20.37
CA TYR A 165 -5.78 10.28 -20.63
C TYR A 165 -5.81 11.73 -20.20
N ASN A 166 -6.19 12.61 -21.11
CA ASN A 166 -6.36 14.05 -20.86
C ASN A 166 -7.78 14.37 -20.39
N GLY A 167 -7.96 15.55 -19.80
CA GLY A 167 -9.26 16.00 -19.30
C GLY A 167 -10.26 16.36 -20.41
N ASP A 168 -9.80 16.55 -21.64
CA ASP A 168 -10.60 16.83 -22.84
C ASP A 168 -11.10 15.55 -23.56
N GLY A 169 -10.74 14.37 -23.02
CA GLY A 169 -11.09 13.07 -23.62
C GLY A 169 -10.08 12.56 -24.64
N SER A 170 -9.04 13.33 -24.95
CA SER A 170 -7.93 12.85 -25.79
C SER A 170 -7.04 11.86 -25.01
N CYS A 171 -6.34 10.99 -25.72
CA CYS A 171 -5.44 10.02 -25.14
C CYS A 171 -4.13 9.93 -25.93
N ARG A 172 -3.00 10.02 -25.24
CA ARG A 172 -1.71 9.66 -25.81
C ARG A 172 -1.42 8.19 -25.50
N MET A 173 -1.09 7.43 -26.51
CA MET A 173 -0.73 6.02 -26.40
C MET A 173 0.69 5.80 -26.92
N VAL A 174 1.51 5.13 -26.13
CA VAL A 174 2.88 4.78 -26.50
C VAL A 174 3.06 3.28 -26.33
N GLU A 175 3.51 2.60 -27.38
CA GLU A 175 3.90 1.21 -27.27
C GLU A 175 5.36 1.13 -26.83
N TYR A 176 5.63 0.34 -25.77
CA TYR A 176 6.96 0.11 -25.23
C TYR A 176 7.38 -1.35 -25.38
N ARG A 177 8.69 -1.55 -25.58
CA ARG A 177 9.33 -2.87 -25.52
C ARG A 177 10.64 -2.73 -24.74
N ALA A 178 10.76 -3.46 -23.63
CA ALA A 178 11.91 -3.42 -22.74
C ALA A 178 12.32 -1.97 -22.38
N GLY A 179 11.38 -1.17 -21.92
CA GLY A 179 11.60 0.23 -21.53
C GLY A 179 11.75 1.23 -22.67
N LEU A 180 11.84 0.77 -23.92
CA LEU A 180 12.05 1.65 -25.09
C LEU A 180 10.72 1.90 -25.83
N PRO A 181 10.37 3.15 -26.14
CA PRO A 181 9.20 3.48 -26.95
C PRO A 181 9.44 3.05 -28.40
N ILE A 182 8.46 2.37 -29.01
CA ILE A 182 8.53 1.91 -30.39
C ILE A 182 7.50 2.58 -31.30
N HIS A 183 6.33 2.94 -30.75
CA HIS A 183 5.30 3.69 -31.44
C HIS A 183 4.67 4.70 -30.51
N ASP A 184 4.25 5.84 -31.04
CA ASP A 184 3.59 6.93 -30.31
C ASP A 184 2.38 7.39 -31.11
N TYR A 185 1.19 7.36 -30.48
CA TYR A 185 -0.08 7.69 -31.11
C TYR A 185 -0.82 8.74 -30.28
N TYR A 186 -1.63 9.52 -30.97
CA TYR A 186 -2.57 10.44 -30.34
C TYR A 186 -3.98 10.12 -30.82
N LEU A 187 -4.90 9.86 -29.88
CA LEU A 187 -6.34 9.82 -30.15
C LEU A 187 -6.94 11.14 -29.70
N LEU A 188 -7.59 11.84 -30.60
CA LEU A 188 -8.34 13.06 -30.30
C LEU A 188 -9.67 12.71 -29.63
N ALA A 189 -10.27 13.68 -28.95
CA ALA A 189 -11.53 13.49 -28.22
C ALA A 189 -12.71 13.11 -29.15
N ASP A 190 -12.63 13.45 -30.43
CA ASP A 190 -13.62 13.12 -31.48
C ASP A 190 -13.39 11.74 -32.13
N GLY A 191 -12.39 10.98 -31.67
CA GLY A 191 -12.03 9.68 -32.22
C GLY A 191 -11.25 9.71 -33.52
N SER A 192 -10.81 10.91 -33.99
CA SER A 192 -9.89 11.04 -35.11
C SER A 192 -8.45 10.92 -34.61
N GLY A 193 -7.64 10.05 -35.19
CA GLY A 193 -6.25 9.79 -34.80
C GLY A 193 -5.36 9.54 -36.00
#